data_34c8d675638b4702f8739b38d9ebfc52
#
_entry.id   34c8d675638b4702f8739b38d9ebfc52
#
_cell.length_a   1.000
_cell.length_b   1.000
_cell.length_c   1.000
_cell.angle_alpha   90.00
_cell.angle_beta   90.00
_cell.angle_gamma   90.00
#
_symmetry.space_group_name_H-M   'P 1'
#
loop_
_entity.id
_entity.type
_entity.pdbx_description
1 polymer ?
#
loop_
_entity_poly.entity_id
_entity_poly.type
_entity_poly.pdbx_seq_one_letter_code
_entity_poly.pdbx_strand_id
1 'polypeptide(L)'
;KQSHYLKHKVMEKRKHTLVENADEKRYEFDLGDDIAIIEYIKTQGFIILTHTEVPEKYEGQGIGAELVHDVLEDLRAKKIQMIPQCPFVAQYIRRHPEWVDVVLKEIPAK
;
A
#
# COMPACT_ATOMS: atom_id res chain seq x y z
N LYS A 1 -26.06 10.63 17.34
CA LYS A 1 -25.53 10.21 17.28
C LYS A 1 -25.06 9.52 17.13
N GLN A 2 -24.84 9.27 16.99
CA GLN A 2 -24.16 8.66 17.01
C GLN A 2 -23.74 8.16 16.51
N SER A 3 -23.86 8.11 16.46
CA SER A 3 -23.28 7.67 15.97
C SER A 3 -22.56 8.02 15.57
N HIS A 4 -22.28 8.42 15.83
CA HIS A 4 -21.32 8.65 15.54
C HIS A 4 -20.40 8.41 16.02
N TYR A 5 -20.42 8.21 16.35
CA TYR A 5 -19.46 7.98 16.91
C TYR A 5 -18.68 6.84 16.60
N LEU A 6 -19.16 5.93 16.32
CA LEU A 6 -18.48 4.90 16.02
C LEU A 6 -17.96 4.99 14.70
N LYS A 7 -18.61 5.43 13.82
CA LYS A 7 -18.14 5.55 12.56
C LYS A 7 -17.04 6.48 12.49
N HIS A 8 -17.01 7.43 13.30
CA HIS A 8 -15.93 8.27 13.15
C HIS A 8 -14.69 7.71 13.70
N LYS A 9 -14.77 6.66 14.44
CA LYS A 9 -13.62 6.03 14.84
C LYS A 9 -12.94 5.44 13.69
N VAL A 10 -13.63 4.86 12.78
CA VAL A 10 -13.06 4.29 11.60
C VAL A 10 -12.38 5.33 10.79
N MET A 11 -12.96 6.49 10.67
CA MET A 11 -12.35 7.49 9.90
C MET A 11 -11.13 8.02 10.52
N GLU A 12 -11.10 8.06 11.82
CA GLU A 12 -9.95 8.55 12.49
C GLU A 12 -8.74 7.71 12.28
N LYS A 13 -8.91 6.44 11.98
CA LYS A 13 -7.79 5.62 11.76
C LYS A 13 -7.12 5.89 10.47
N ARG A 14 -7.83 6.44 9.53
CA ARG A 14 -7.26 6.69 8.24
C ARG A 14 -6.74 8.09 8.22
N LYS A 15 -5.48 8.24 8.43
CA LYS A 15 -4.86 9.53 8.52
C LYS A 15 -4.45 10.13 7.21
N HIS A 16 -4.27 9.33 6.18
CA HIS A 16 -3.76 9.80 4.91
C HIS A 16 -4.59 9.24 3.77
N THR A 17 -4.66 9.98 2.69
CA THR A 17 -5.40 9.55 1.52
C THR A 17 -4.44 8.92 0.53
N LEU A 18 -4.77 7.73 0.06
CA LEU A 18 -3.96 7.05 -0.93
C LEU A 18 -4.30 7.57 -2.32
N VAL A 19 -3.28 7.90 -3.08
CA VAL A 19 -3.44 8.33 -4.46
C VAL A 19 -2.56 7.45 -5.32
N GLU A 20 -3.08 6.96 -6.43
CA GLU A 20 -2.24 6.28 -7.39
C GLU A 20 -1.81 7.28 -8.44
N ASN A 21 -0.52 7.56 -8.51
CA ASN A 21 0.04 8.47 -9.50
C ASN A 21 0.56 7.62 -10.64
N ALA A 22 -0.29 7.37 -11.63
CA ALA A 22 0.05 6.47 -12.71
C ALA A 22 1.16 7.03 -13.59
N ASP A 23 1.21 8.33 -13.74
CA ASP A 23 2.26 8.95 -14.55
C ASP A 23 3.63 8.70 -13.97
N GLU A 24 3.74 8.74 -12.64
CA GLU A 24 5.00 8.50 -11.97
C GLU A 24 5.17 7.04 -11.57
N LYS A 25 4.19 6.21 -11.83
CA LYS A 25 4.21 4.78 -11.54
C LYS A 25 4.44 4.50 -10.07
N ARG A 26 3.61 5.12 -9.25
CA ARG A 26 3.73 4.93 -7.81
C ARG A 26 2.43 5.28 -7.10
N TYR A 27 2.26 4.73 -5.90
CA TYR A 27 1.22 5.14 -4.97
C TYR A 27 1.83 6.18 -4.03
N GLU A 28 1.01 7.10 -3.56
CA GLU A 28 1.49 8.20 -2.72
C GLU A 28 0.56 8.45 -1.55
N PHE A 29 1.15 8.81 -0.41
CA PHE A 29 0.44 9.43 0.69
C PHE A 29 0.93 10.86 0.78
N ASP A 30 -0.01 11.81 0.84
CA ASP A 30 0.33 13.21 1.03
C ASP A 30 0.52 13.47 2.52
N LEU A 31 1.70 13.87 2.90
CA LEU A 31 2.03 14.13 4.30
C LEU A 31 2.00 15.62 4.63
N GLY A 32 1.54 16.44 3.69
CA GLY A 32 1.46 17.88 3.86
C GLY A 32 2.64 18.57 3.20
N ASP A 33 3.82 18.37 3.74
CA ASP A 33 5.01 19.00 3.19
C ASP A 33 5.91 18.02 2.45
N ASP A 34 5.48 16.78 2.34
CA ASP A 34 6.27 15.77 1.65
C ASP A 34 5.33 14.62 1.28
N ILE A 35 5.85 13.58 0.65
CA ILE A 35 5.03 12.42 0.31
C ILE A 35 5.76 11.14 0.66
N ALA A 36 5.00 10.12 0.99
CA ALA A 36 5.53 8.75 1.10
C ALA A 36 5.06 7.99 -0.11
N ILE A 37 5.87 7.08 -0.62
CA ILE A 37 5.54 6.45 -1.90
C ILE A 37 5.85 4.96 -1.89
N ILE A 38 5.14 4.23 -2.76
CA ILE A 38 5.51 2.87 -3.16
C ILE A 38 5.54 2.87 -4.67
N GLU A 39 6.71 2.62 -5.23
CA GLU A 39 6.88 2.55 -6.67
C GLU A 39 6.55 1.18 -7.19
N TYR A 40 6.09 1.09 -8.42
CA TYR A 40 5.70 -0.17 -8.98
C TYR A 40 6.00 -0.26 -10.47
N ILE A 41 5.96 -1.48 -10.97
CA ILE A 41 5.99 -1.76 -12.40
C ILE A 41 4.74 -2.56 -12.70
N LYS A 42 3.91 -2.06 -13.60
CA LYS A 42 2.73 -2.80 -14.02
C LYS A 42 3.08 -3.70 -15.17
N THR A 43 2.59 -4.91 -15.12
CA THR A 43 2.73 -5.83 -16.22
C THR A 43 1.34 -6.28 -16.63
N GLN A 44 1.26 -7.12 -17.62
CA GLN A 44 -0.01 -7.66 -18.04
C GLN A 44 -0.41 -8.73 -17.05
N GLY A 45 -1.35 -8.42 -16.21
CA GLY A 45 -1.89 -9.40 -15.28
C GLY A 45 -1.44 -9.26 -13.84
N PHE A 46 -0.41 -8.49 -13.56
CA PHE A 46 0.02 -8.30 -12.18
C PHE A 46 0.87 -7.04 -12.06
N ILE A 47 1.23 -6.72 -10.83
CA ILE A 47 2.02 -5.53 -10.56
C ILE A 47 3.20 -5.93 -9.67
N ILE A 48 4.33 -5.28 -9.83
CA ILE A 48 5.50 -5.52 -9.01
C ILE A 48 5.72 -4.30 -8.15
N LEU A 49 5.69 -4.46 -6.82
CA LEU A 49 5.97 -3.35 -5.92
C LEU A 49 7.47 -3.35 -5.65
N THR A 50 8.15 -2.30 -6.11
CA THR A 50 9.60 -2.32 -6.19
C THR A 50 10.31 -1.54 -5.10
N HIS A 51 9.70 -0.49 -4.58
CA HIS A 51 10.42 0.39 -3.65
C HIS A 51 9.43 1.16 -2.79
N THR A 52 9.73 1.29 -1.50
CA THR A 52 8.93 2.07 -0.57
C THR A 52 9.84 3.15 0.02
N GLU A 53 9.31 4.37 0.10
CA GLU A 53 10.09 5.45 0.66
C GLU A 53 9.23 6.31 1.56
N VAL A 54 9.68 6.55 2.79
CA VAL A 54 9.03 7.45 3.73
C VAL A 54 10.06 8.52 4.07
N PRO A 55 9.71 9.81 3.99
CA PRO A 55 10.69 10.84 4.33
C PRO A 55 11.22 10.66 5.74
N GLU A 56 12.49 10.94 5.91
CA GLU A 56 13.18 10.67 7.17
C GLU A 56 12.48 11.27 8.37
N LYS A 57 11.97 12.48 8.26
CA LYS A 57 11.34 13.11 9.40
C LYS A 57 10.03 12.46 9.81
N TYR A 58 9.50 11.58 8.98
CA TYR A 58 8.28 10.87 9.30
C TYR A 58 8.53 9.41 9.70
N GLU A 59 9.78 8.99 9.74
CA GLU A 59 10.09 7.60 10.07
C GLU A 59 9.73 7.32 11.53
N GLY A 60 9.38 6.09 11.80
CA GLY A 60 9.03 5.69 13.15
C GLY A 60 7.60 5.96 13.54
N GLN A 61 6.78 6.45 12.62
CA GLN A 61 5.38 6.78 12.92
C GLN A 61 4.39 5.82 12.30
N GLY A 62 4.87 4.74 11.71
CA GLY A 62 3.96 3.75 11.13
C GLY A 62 3.43 4.09 9.75
N ILE A 63 3.93 5.14 9.13
CA ILE A 63 3.42 5.57 7.84
C ILE A 63 3.68 4.56 6.76
N GLY A 64 4.87 3.94 6.76
CA GLY A 64 5.16 2.93 5.76
C GLY A 64 4.22 1.75 5.83
N ALA A 65 3.93 1.29 7.05
CA ALA A 65 3.01 0.16 7.22
C ALA A 65 1.60 0.54 6.79
N GLU A 66 1.18 1.75 7.12
CA GLU A 66 -0.14 2.21 6.71
C GLU A 66 -0.23 2.27 5.19
N LEU A 67 0.82 2.77 4.54
CA LEU A 67 0.85 2.89 3.09
C LEU A 67 0.78 1.52 2.44
N VAL A 68 1.56 0.56 2.93
CA VAL A 68 1.51 -0.80 2.38
C VAL A 68 0.11 -1.38 2.54
N HIS A 69 -0.47 -1.21 3.73
CA HIS A 69 -1.81 -1.73 4.00
C HIS A 69 -2.81 -1.17 2.98
N ASP A 70 -2.77 0.13 2.75
CA ASP A 70 -3.73 0.76 1.86
C ASP A 70 -3.52 0.36 0.41
N VAL A 71 -2.26 0.18 0.00
CA VAL A 71 -1.97 -0.29 -1.35
C VAL A 71 -2.49 -1.72 -1.52
N LEU A 72 -2.28 -2.57 -0.51
CA LEU A 72 -2.75 -3.95 -0.63
C LEU A 72 -4.28 -4.01 -0.66
N GLU A 73 -4.94 -3.13 0.10
CA GLU A 73 -6.39 -3.06 0.03
C GLU A 73 -6.87 -2.64 -1.35
N ASP A 74 -6.21 -1.67 -1.95
CA ASP A 74 -6.59 -1.22 -3.28
C ASP A 74 -6.40 -2.33 -4.30
N LEU A 75 -5.29 -3.05 -4.21
CA LEU A 75 -5.02 -4.14 -5.13
C LEU A 75 -6.01 -5.28 -4.95
N ARG A 76 -6.36 -5.58 -3.69
CA ARG A 76 -7.35 -6.63 -3.44
C ARG A 76 -8.70 -6.25 -4.02
N ALA A 77 -9.11 -5.01 -3.84
CA ALA A 77 -10.38 -4.54 -4.36
C ALA A 77 -10.43 -4.60 -5.87
N LYS A 78 -9.30 -4.36 -6.53
CA LYS A 78 -9.22 -4.39 -7.98
C LYS A 78 -8.92 -5.78 -8.52
N LYS A 79 -8.69 -6.73 -7.61
CA LYS A 79 -8.36 -8.11 -7.98
C LYS A 79 -7.07 -8.19 -8.79
N ILE A 80 -6.09 -7.40 -8.39
CA ILE A 80 -4.78 -7.39 -9.01
C ILE A 80 -3.81 -8.01 -8.03
N GLN A 81 -3.06 -9.02 -8.48
CA GLN A 81 -2.05 -9.65 -7.63
C GLN A 81 -0.72 -8.97 -7.83
N MET A 82 0.18 -9.14 -6.88
CA MET A 82 1.44 -8.42 -6.91
C MET A 82 2.61 -9.30 -6.49
N ILE A 83 3.78 -8.86 -6.88
CA ILE A 83 5.03 -9.44 -6.44
C ILE A 83 5.69 -8.45 -5.50
N PRO A 84 5.95 -8.84 -4.24
CA PRO A 84 6.58 -7.93 -3.28
C PRO A 84 8.10 -7.96 -3.42
N GLN A 85 8.59 -7.30 -4.47
CA GLN A 85 10.02 -7.23 -4.68
C GLN A 85 10.69 -6.34 -3.63
N CYS A 86 9.99 -5.32 -3.18
CA CYS A 86 10.49 -4.42 -2.16
C CYS A 86 10.59 -5.16 -0.82
N PRO A 87 11.75 -5.15 -0.16
CA PRO A 87 11.89 -5.88 1.11
C PRO A 87 10.93 -5.41 2.19
N PHE A 88 10.61 -4.13 2.22
CA PHE A 88 9.69 -3.62 3.22
C PHE A 88 8.30 -4.21 3.04
N VAL A 89 7.83 -4.29 1.79
CA VAL A 89 6.53 -4.86 1.50
C VAL A 89 6.54 -6.35 1.80
N ALA A 90 7.62 -7.05 1.41
CA ALA A 90 7.71 -8.48 1.66
C ALA A 90 7.66 -8.77 3.15
N GLN A 91 8.33 -7.96 3.96
CA GLN A 91 8.33 -8.16 5.38
C GLN A 91 6.96 -7.87 5.99
N TYR A 92 6.28 -6.86 5.47
CA TYR A 92 4.93 -6.55 5.93
C TYR A 92 4.03 -7.76 5.73
N ILE A 93 4.11 -8.39 4.57
CA ILE A 93 3.26 -9.54 4.28
C ILE A 93 3.62 -10.73 5.18
N ARG A 94 4.90 -10.93 5.47
CA ARG A 94 5.28 -12.00 6.38
C ARG A 94 4.69 -11.79 7.77
N ARG A 95 4.56 -10.55 8.19
CA ARG A 95 3.99 -10.24 9.49
C ARG A 95 2.47 -10.19 9.47
N HIS A 96 1.89 -10.09 8.27
CA HIS A 96 0.44 -9.99 8.11
C HIS A 96 -0.01 -10.99 7.05
N PRO A 97 0.04 -12.29 7.39
CA PRO A 97 -0.24 -13.33 6.37
C PRO A 97 -1.65 -13.31 5.83
N GLU A 98 -2.55 -12.53 6.42
CA GLU A 98 -3.88 -12.38 5.86
C GLU A 98 -3.85 -11.73 4.47
N TRP A 99 -2.69 -11.19 4.04
CA TRP A 99 -2.58 -10.58 2.73
C TRP A 99 -1.96 -11.48 1.68
N VAL A 100 -1.72 -12.74 2.04
CA VAL A 100 -1.05 -13.63 1.11
C VAL A 100 -1.88 -13.88 -0.15
N ASP A 101 -3.19 -13.66 -0.10
CA ASP A 101 -4.01 -13.83 -1.28
C ASP A 101 -3.74 -12.79 -2.36
N VAL A 102 -3.11 -11.68 -2.00
CA VAL A 102 -2.79 -10.63 -2.97
C VAL A 102 -1.46 -10.93 -3.65
N VAL A 103 -0.67 -11.84 -3.09
CA VAL A 103 0.64 -12.15 -3.63
C VAL A 103 0.51 -13.15 -4.79
N LEU A 104 1.17 -12.81 -5.89
CA LEU A 104 1.15 -13.68 -7.05
C LEU A 104 1.96 -14.93 -6.75
N LYS A 105 1.36 -16.11 -6.93
CA LYS A 105 2.03 -17.34 -6.59
C LYS A 105 2.90 -17.87 -7.69
N GLU A 106 2.47 -17.64 -8.92
CA GLU A 106 3.23 -18.09 -10.04
C GLU A 106 3.12 -17.06 -11.12
N ILE A 107 4.23 -16.79 -11.82
CA ILE A 107 4.19 -15.86 -12.92
C ILE A 107 3.42 -16.50 -14.05
N PRO A 108 2.42 -15.83 -14.61
CA PRO A 108 1.60 -16.42 -15.66
C PRO A 108 2.45 -16.81 -16.87
N ALA A 109 2.10 -17.92 -17.48
CA ALA A 109 2.81 -18.37 -18.65
C ALA A 109 2.45 -17.48 -19.81
N LYS A 110 3.35 -17.38 -20.80
CA LYS A 110 3.11 -16.54 -21.93
C LYS A 110 2.29 -17.14 -22.97
#